data_b05326a086d6702dd5e466cf1ceccde6
#
_entry.id   b05326a086d6702dd5e466cf1ceccde6
#
_cell.length_a   1.000
_cell.length_b   1.000
_cell.length_c   1.000
_cell.angle_alpha   90.00
_cell.angle_beta   90.00
_cell.angle_gamma   90.00
#
_symmetry.space_group_name_H-M   'P 1'
#
loop_
_entity.id
_entity.type
_entity.pdbx_description
1 polymer ?
#
loop_
_entity_poly.entity_id
_entity_poly.type
_entity_poly.pdbx_seq_one_letter_code
_entity_poly.pdbx_strand_id
1 'polypeptide(L)'
;MKVTLTVGRSKIEDYAFLSDTQSGALVSRDGCIDWLCLPRFDSGACFAALLGGPENGTWRLTPQGKIKKRERRYRGDTLVLETDLYTSGGAVRYIDFMPPRGTNPVVVRIVEGLAGQVTIRMELIVRFDYGSVVPWV
;
A
#
# COMPACT_ATOMS: atom_id res chain seq x y z
N MET A 1 21.78 -19.47 12.95
CA MET A 1 22.17 -18.35 12.07
C MET A 1 20.95 -17.42 11.96
N LYS A 2 21.02 -16.25 12.58
CA LYS A 2 19.97 -15.24 12.43
C LYS A 2 20.23 -14.50 11.12
N VAL A 3 19.43 -14.74 10.10
CA VAL A 3 19.44 -13.91 8.90
C VAL A 3 18.63 -12.66 9.22
N THR A 4 19.31 -11.56 9.52
CA THR A 4 18.69 -10.24 9.62
C THR A 4 18.48 -9.76 8.18
N LEU A 5 17.29 -10.00 7.63
CA LEU A 5 16.87 -9.34 6.41
C LEU A 5 16.64 -7.86 6.75
N THR A 6 17.60 -7.02 6.44
CA THR A 6 17.38 -5.57 6.39
C THR A 6 16.44 -5.35 5.20
N VAL A 7 15.15 -5.22 5.47
CA VAL A 7 14.21 -4.70 4.48
C VAL A 7 14.68 -3.27 4.23
N GLY A 8 15.31 -3.05 3.08
CA GLY A 8 15.75 -1.72 2.68
C GLY A 8 14.54 -0.79 2.69
N ARG A 9 14.63 0.32 3.42
CA ARG A 9 13.58 1.35 3.42
C ARG A 9 13.37 1.80 1.99
N SER A 10 12.12 1.78 1.53
CA SER A 10 11.76 2.36 0.24
C SER A 10 12.17 3.83 0.24
N LYS A 11 12.79 4.29 -0.83
CA LYS A 11 13.08 5.71 -0.99
C LYS A 11 11.78 6.47 -1.25
N ILE A 12 11.73 7.75 -0.91
CA ILE A 12 10.52 8.55 -1.12
C ILE A 12 10.12 8.61 -2.60
N GLU A 13 11.08 8.60 -3.51
CA GLU A 13 10.88 8.55 -4.96
C GLU A 13 10.23 7.25 -5.46
N ASP A 14 10.23 6.21 -4.63
CA ASP A 14 9.62 4.91 -4.95
C ASP A 14 8.14 4.84 -4.59
N TYR A 15 7.63 5.85 -3.89
CA TYR A 15 6.22 5.90 -3.52
C TYR A 15 5.36 6.51 -4.62
N ALA A 16 4.21 5.89 -4.85
CA ALA A 16 3.12 6.48 -5.62
C ALA A 16 2.14 7.16 -4.66
N PHE A 17 1.47 8.19 -5.14
CA PHE A 17 0.52 8.99 -4.37
C PHE A 17 -0.91 8.70 -4.81
N LEU A 18 -1.79 8.46 -3.85
CA LEU A 18 -3.24 8.39 -4.03
C LEU A 18 -3.88 9.53 -3.25
N SER A 19 -4.96 10.11 -3.76
CA SER A 19 -5.63 11.21 -3.05
C SER A 19 -7.11 11.32 -3.43
N ASP A 20 -7.90 11.77 -2.49
CA ASP A 20 -9.29 12.22 -2.66
C ASP A 20 -9.41 13.75 -2.57
N THR A 21 -8.28 14.47 -2.69
CA THR A 21 -8.11 15.92 -2.56
C THR A 21 -8.15 16.46 -1.12
N GLN A 22 -8.57 15.69 -0.14
CA GLN A 22 -8.61 16.09 1.28
C GLN A 22 -7.62 15.28 2.15
N SER A 23 -7.23 14.10 1.69
CA SER A 23 -6.17 13.29 2.25
C SER A 23 -5.44 12.53 1.15
N GLY A 24 -4.37 11.82 1.50
CA GLY A 24 -3.59 11.03 0.57
C GLY A 24 -2.84 9.90 1.24
N ALA A 25 -2.58 8.88 0.42
CA ALA A 25 -1.82 7.71 0.80
C ALA A 25 -0.55 7.57 -0.05
N LEU A 26 0.51 7.04 0.53
CA LEU A 26 1.74 6.67 -0.15
C LEU A 26 1.84 5.16 -0.29
N VAL A 27 1.93 4.71 -1.54
CA VAL A 27 2.03 3.29 -1.90
C VAL A 27 3.43 2.99 -2.39
N SER A 28 4.15 2.11 -1.69
CA SER A 28 5.48 1.69 -2.06
C SER A 28 5.48 0.83 -3.33
N ARG A 29 6.66 0.61 -3.95
CA ARG A 29 6.79 -0.29 -5.10
C ARG A 29 6.37 -1.73 -4.78
N ASP A 30 6.43 -2.13 -3.52
CA ASP A 30 6.03 -3.46 -3.07
C ASP A 30 4.53 -3.60 -2.79
N GLY A 31 3.74 -2.56 -3.11
CA GLY A 31 2.31 -2.56 -2.92
C GLY A 31 1.87 -2.37 -1.46
N CYS A 32 2.74 -1.78 -0.62
CA CYS A 32 2.42 -1.45 0.76
C CYS A 32 1.93 0.00 0.85
N ILE A 33 0.82 0.24 1.53
CA ILE A 33 0.45 1.60 1.95
C ILE A 33 1.15 1.85 3.27
N ASP A 34 2.19 2.68 3.24
CA ASP A 34 3.08 2.95 4.37
C ASP A 34 2.86 4.33 5.00
N TRP A 35 1.97 5.13 4.42
CA TRP A 35 1.54 6.42 4.94
C TRP A 35 0.09 6.69 4.57
N LEU A 36 -0.71 7.09 5.55
CA LEU A 36 -2.08 7.55 5.38
C LEU A 36 -2.51 8.34 6.61
N CYS A 37 -2.98 9.57 6.41
CA CYS A 37 -3.66 10.38 7.43
C CYS A 37 -5.15 10.44 7.11
N LEU A 38 -5.99 10.23 8.09
CA LEU A 38 -7.45 10.31 7.95
C LEU A 38 -8.04 11.11 9.11
N PRO A 39 -9.08 11.91 8.86
CA PRO A 39 -9.77 12.13 7.58
C PRO A 39 -9.13 13.14 6.63
N ARG A 40 -8.09 13.85 7.05
CA ARG A 40 -7.45 14.94 6.31
C ARG A 40 -5.92 14.79 6.27
N PHE A 41 -5.25 15.54 5.40
CA PHE A 41 -3.77 15.57 5.31
C PHE A 41 -3.09 15.95 6.64
N ASP A 42 -3.72 16.84 7.40
CA ASP A 42 -3.24 17.36 8.69
C ASP A 42 -3.72 16.55 9.90
N SER A 43 -4.43 15.45 9.69
CA SER A 43 -4.83 14.53 10.75
C SER A 43 -3.69 13.60 11.15
N GLY A 44 -3.79 12.99 12.33
CA GLY A 44 -2.85 11.95 12.75
C GLY A 44 -2.83 10.76 11.80
N ALA A 45 -1.65 10.19 11.55
CA ALA A 45 -1.52 9.06 10.64
C ALA A 45 -2.05 7.77 11.27
N CYS A 46 -2.82 7.00 10.46
CA CYS A 46 -3.24 5.63 10.80
C CYS A 46 -2.32 4.57 10.16
N PHE A 47 -1.55 4.92 9.14
CA PHE A 47 -0.40 4.18 8.64
C PHE A 47 0.80 5.10 8.62
N ALA A 48 1.88 4.68 9.25
CA ALA A 48 3.10 5.47 9.40
C ALA A 48 4.38 4.60 9.33
N ALA A 49 4.33 3.47 8.64
CA ALA A 49 5.50 2.60 8.44
C ALA A 49 6.67 3.33 7.77
N LEU A 50 6.39 4.40 7.01
CA LEU A 50 7.38 5.29 6.42
C LEU A 50 8.34 5.89 7.46
N LEU A 51 7.88 6.15 8.69
CA LEU A 51 8.68 6.76 9.75
C LEU A 51 9.54 5.75 10.53
N GLY A 52 9.18 4.48 10.51
CA GLY A 52 9.85 3.45 11.32
C GLY A 52 9.84 2.10 10.63
N GLY A 53 8.79 1.33 10.89
CA GLY A 53 8.58 0.00 10.32
C GLY A 53 7.11 -0.38 10.30
N PRO A 54 6.78 -1.60 9.88
CA PRO A 54 5.40 -2.08 9.78
C PRO A 54 4.60 -1.96 11.07
N GLU A 55 5.26 -2.01 12.20
CA GLU A 55 4.68 -1.84 13.54
C GLU A 55 4.00 -0.47 13.73
N ASN A 56 4.40 0.53 12.95
CA ASN A 56 3.80 1.87 12.95
C ASN A 56 2.52 1.97 12.11
N GLY A 57 2.08 0.85 11.54
CA GLY A 57 0.88 0.78 10.72
C GLY A 57 1.18 0.75 9.21
N THR A 58 0.60 -0.25 8.54
CA THR A 58 0.73 -0.45 7.11
C THR A 58 -0.40 -1.34 6.59
N TRP A 59 -0.68 -1.25 5.29
CA TRP A 59 -1.57 -2.17 4.60
C TRP A 59 -0.83 -2.81 3.43
N ARG A 60 -0.50 -4.08 3.58
CA ARG A 60 0.29 -4.86 2.61
C ARG A 60 -0.56 -5.83 1.82
N LEU A 61 -0.24 -5.94 0.55
CA LEU A 61 -0.65 -7.02 -0.33
C LEU A 61 0.61 -7.63 -0.92
N THR A 62 0.92 -8.87 -0.55
CA THR A 62 2.17 -9.53 -0.95
C THR A 62 1.85 -10.81 -1.71
N PRO A 63 2.23 -10.94 -2.99
CA PRO A 63 2.11 -12.20 -3.71
C PRO A 63 3.10 -13.21 -3.14
N GLN A 64 2.66 -14.44 -2.94
CA GLN A 64 3.56 -15.53 -2.60
C GLN A 64 4.40 -15.92 -3.82
N GLY A 65 5.68 -16.19 -3.59
CA GLY A 65 6.64 -16.52 -4.62
C GLY A 65 7.46 -15.31 -5.07
N LYS A 66 8.49 -15.61 -5.89
CA LYS A 66 9.42 -14.58 -6.37
C LYS A 66 8.76 -13.72 -7.45
N ILE A 67 8.76 -12.42 -7.26
CA ILE A 67 8.35 -11.46 -8.29
C ILE A 67 9.46 -11.40 -9.34
N LYS A 68 9.12 -11.71 -10.59
CA LYS A 68 10.03 -11.68 -11.74
C LYS A 68 10.03 -10.32 -12.43
N LYS A 69 8.88 -9.68 -12.49
CA LYS A 69 8.68 -8.39 -13.14
C LYS A 69 7.62 -7.59 -12.40
N ARG A 70 7.79 -6.28 -12.39
CA ARG A 70 6.85 -5.34 -11.81
C ARG A 70 6.68 -4.17 -12.77
N GLU A 71 5.44 -3.78 -13.04
CA GLU A 71 5.09 -2.61 -13.83
C GLU A 71 4.11 -1.77 -13.06
N ARG A 72 4.32 -0.46 -13.02
CA ARG A 72 3.48 0.46 -12.28
C ARG A 72 3.20 1.71 -13.10
N ARG A 73 1.94 2.14 -13.12
CA ARG A 73 1.48 3.31 -13.84
C ARG A 73 0.22 3.87 -13.22
N TYR A 74 -0.06 5.13 -13.47
CA TYR A 74 -1.40 5.68 -13.27
C TYR A 74 -2.25 5.42 -14.51
N ARG A 75 -3.55 5.21 -14.29
CA ARG A 75 -4.52 5.05 -15.37
C ARG A 75 -4.86 6.40 -15.97
N GLY A 76 -4.32 6.70 -17.16
CA GLY A 76 -4.50 8.00 -17.80
C GLY A 76 -4.12 9.17 -16.87
N ASP A 77 -4.90 10.22 -16.90
CA ASP A 77 -4.70 11.44 -16.10
C ASP A 77 -5.41 11.38 -14.73
N THR A 78 -5.37 10.20 -14.10
CA THR A 78 -6.01 9.96 -12.79
C THR A 78 -4.98 9.57 -11.73
N LEU A 79 -5.39 9.57 -10.46
CA LEU A 79 -4.63 9.00 -9.34
C LEU A 79 -5.03 7.54 -9.06
N VAL A 80 -5.59 6.83 -10.04
CA VAL A 80 -5.81 5.38 -9.98
C VAL A 80 -4.50 4.69 -10.34
N LEU A 81 -3.87 4.09 -9.35
CA LEU A 81 -2.60 3.39 -9.50
C LEU A 81 -2.83 1.93 -9.91
N GLU A 82 -2.20 1.49 -10.99
CA GLU A 82 -2.14 0.09 -11.39
C GLU A 82 -0.73 -0.45 -11.18
N THR A 83 -0.63 -1.59 -10.50
CA THR A 83 0.63 -2.30 -10.30
C THR A 83 0.47 -3.73 -10.77
N ASP A 84 1.16 -4.10 -11.85
CA ASP A 84 1.19 -5.45 -12.38
C ASP A 84 2.40 -6.20 -11.81
N LEU A 85 2.15 -7.36 -11.24
CA LEU A 85 3.16 -8.23 -10.64
C LEU A 85 3.15 -9.58 -11.35
N TYR A 86 4.31 -9.97 -11.83
CA TYR A 86 4.53 -11.23 -12.54
C TYR A 86 5.36 -12.18 -11.67
N THR A 87 4.83 -13.36 -11.39
CA THR A 87 5.49 -14.41 -10.60
C THR A 87 5.69 -15.66 -11.45
N SER A 88 6.30 -16.70 -10.88
CA SER A 88 6.42 -18.00 -11.56
C SER A 88 5.06 -18.71 -11.72
N GLY A 89 4.09 -18.42 -10.86
CA GLY A 89 2.76 -19.05 -10.88
C GLY A 89 1.72 -18.30 -11.71
N GLY A 90 1.97 -17.04 -12.02
CA GLY A 90 0.99 -16.23 -12.75
C GLY A 90 1.25 -14.74 -12.62
N ALA A 91 0.24 -13.96 -12.97
CA ALA A 91 0.28 -12.51 -12.92
C ALA A 91 -0.97 -11.95 -12.23
N VAL A 92 -0.78 -10.87 -11.49
CA VAL A 92 -1.82 -10.18 -10.74
C VAL A 92 -1.67 -8.67 -10.90
N ARG A 93 -2.78 -7.96 -10.92
CA ARG A 93 -2.85 -6.50 -10.90
C ARG A 93 -3.45 -6.02 -9.59
N TYR A 94 -2.80 -5.06 -8.97
CA TYR A 94 -3.40 -4.24 -7.93
C TYR A 94 -3.89 -2.94 -8.54
N ILE A 95 -5.10 -2.52 -8.17
CA ILE A 95 -5.68 -1.25 -8.56
C ILE A 95 -6.00 -0.52 -7.27
N ASP A 96 -5.23 0.53 -6.98
CA ASP A 96 -5.28 1.29 -5.74
C ASP A 96 -5.74 2.73 -6.03
N PHE A 97 -6.72 3.21 -5.29
CA PHE A 97 -7.19 4.58 -5.44
C PHE A 97 -7.99 5.07 -4.22
N MET A 98 -8.13 6.37 -4.13
CA MET A 98 -9.09 7.03 -3.27
C MET A 98 -10.16 7.67 -4.16
N PRO A 99 -11.43 7.26 -4.06
CA PRO A 99 -12.51 7.91 -4.81
C PRO A 99 -12.69 9.36 -4.35
N PRO A 100 -13.32 10.23 -5.17
CA PRO A 100 -13.65 11.57 -4.75
C PRO A 100 -14.34 11.58 -3.39
N ARG A 101 -13.94 12.51 -2.53
CA ARG A 101 -14.41 12.58 -1.15
C ARG A 101 -15.94 12.74 -1.09
N GLY A 102 -16.59 11.76 -0.48
CA GLY A 102 -17.97 11.89 0.00
C GLY A 102 -18.01 12.26 1.48
N THR A 103 -18.91 11.65 2.24
CA THR A 103 -19.00 11.86 3.70
C THR A 103 -17.77 11.33 4.42
N ASN A 104 -17.28 10.15 4.03
CA ASN A 104 -16.15 9.49 4.66
C ASN A 104 -14.98 9.31 3.68
N PRO A 105 -13.74 9.35 4.17
CA PRO A 105 -12.58 8.98 3.38
C PRO A 105 -12.59 7.47 3.13
N VAL A 106 -12.23 7.07 1.90
CA VAL A 106 -12.18 5.66 1.50
C VAL A 106 -10.89 5.40 0.73
N VAL A 107 -10.21 4.32 1.06
CA VAL A 107 -9.12 3.75 0.24
C VAL A 107 -9.60 2.42 -0.32
N VAL A 108 -9.52 2.27 -1.63
CA VAL A 108 -9.94 1.07 -2.34
C VAL A 108 -8.71 0.37 -2.90
N ARG A 109 -8.64 -0.93 -2.67
CA ARG A 109 -7.62 -1.81 -3.23
C ARG A 109 -8.30 -3.01 -3.90
N ILE A 110 -8.17 -3.12 -5.21
CA ILE A 110 -8.72 -4.23 -6.00
C ILE A 110 -7.57 -5.14 -6.41
N VAL A 111 -7.77 -6.45 -6.26
CA VAL A 111 -6.85 -7.47 -6.73
C VAL A 111 -7.48 -8.21 -7.90
N GLU A 112 -6.86 -8.11 -9.06
CA GLU A 112 -7.32 -8.73 -10.31
C GLU A 112 -6.31 -9.79 -10.77
N GLY A 113 -6.78 -11.02 -11.00
CA GLY A 113 -5.96 -12.07 -11.61
C GLY A 113 -5.81 -11.83 -13.11
N LEU A 114 -4.57 -11.73 -13.61
CA LEU A 114 -4.30 -11.53 -15.04
C LEU A 114 -3.98 -12.85 -15.74
N ALA A 115 -3.29 -13.77 -15.09
CA ALA A 115 -2.90 -15.07 -15.64
C ALA A 115 -2.53 -16.05 -14.52
N GLY A 116 -2.76 -17.34 -14.75
CA GLY A 116 -2.35 -18.42 -13.85
C GLY A 116 -3.01 -18.33 -12.47
N GLN A 117 -2.24 -18.70 -11.44
CA GLN A 117 -2.70 -18.65 -10.04
C GLN A 117 -1.62 -18.01 -9.18
N VAL A 118 -2.01 -16.99 -8.42
CA VAL A 118 -1.15 -16.28 -7.48
C VAL A 118 -1.86 -16.17 -6.13
N THR A 119 -1.25 -16.71 -5.10
CA THR A 119 -1.74 -16.53 -3.73
C THR A 119 -1.28 -15.17 -3.20
N ILE A 120 -2.19 -14.38 -2.69
CA ILE A 120 -1.91 -13.07 -2.10
C ILE A 120 -2.09 -13.16 -0.57
N ARG A 121 -1.07 -12.72 0.15
CA ARG A 121 -1.15 -12.48 1.58
C ARG A 121 -1.49 -11.01 1.83
N MET A 122 -2.56 -10.78 2.59
CA MET A 122 -2.92 -9.44 3.06
C MET A 122 -2.54 -9.29 4.53
N GLU A 123 -1.92 -8.17 4.86
CA GLU A 123 -1.66 -7.74 6.23
C GLU A 123 -2.18 -6.31 6.40
N LEU A 124 -3.00 -6.10 7.40
CA LEU A 124 -3.52 -4.78 7.76
C LEU A 124 -3.18 -4.51 9.22
N ILE A 125 -2.28 -3.57 9.44
CA ILE A 125 -1.86 -3.11 10.77
C ILE A 125 -2.28 -1.66 10.90
N VAL A 126 -3.38 -1.42 11.61
CA VAL A 126 -3.85 -0.06 11.89
C VAL A 126 -3.22 0.42 13.19
N ARG A 127 -2.71 1.64 13.17
CA ARG A 127 -2.23 2.36 14.36
C ARG A 127 -2.76 3.78 14.27
N PHE A 128 -2.87 4.43 15.42
CA PHE A 128 -3.22 5.84 15.46
C PHE A 128 -2.04 6.65 15.95
N ASP A 129 -2.09 7.94 15.71
CA ASP A 129 -1.12 8.91 16.17
C ASP A 129 0.32 8.49 15.81
N TYR A 130 0.56 8.29 14.50
CA TYR A 130 1.87 7.92 13.92
C TYR A 130 2.47 6.61 14.45
N GLY A 131 1.62 5.69 14.88
CA GLY A 131 2.03 4.37 15.39
C GLY A 131 2.08 4.26 16.91
N SER A 132 1.84 5.35 17.64
CA SER A 132 1.93 5.37 19.10
C SER A 132 0.73 4.71 19.80
N VAL A 133 -0.42 4.65 19.13
CA VAL A 133 -1.66 4.13 19.71
C VAL A 133 -2.13 2.88 18.95
N VAL A 134 -2.30 1.78 19.69
CA VAL A 134 -2.90 0.53 19.18
C VAL A 134 -4.43 0.64 19.32
N PRO A 135 -5.20 0.44 18.22
CA PRO A 135 -6.64 0.46 18.31
C PRO A 135 -7.17 -0.71 19.15
N TRP A 136 -8.28 -0.48 19.81
CA TRP A 136 -9.05 -1.54 20.46
C TRP A 136 -9.76 -2.37 19.37
N VAL A 137 -9.64 -3.68 19.45
CA VAL A 137 -10.29 -4.65 18.54
C VAL A 137 -11.14 -5.59 19.36
#